data_acb9bd99c0fb6224402da7a10336a302
#
_entry.id   acb9bd99c0fb6224402da7a10336a302
#
_cell.length_a   1.000
_cell.length_b   1.000
_cell.length_c   1.000
_cell.angle_alpha   90.00
_cell.angle_beta   90.00
_cell.angle_gamma   90.00
#
_symmetry.space_group_name_H-M   'P 1'
#
loop_
_entity.id
_entity.type
_entity.pdbx_description
1 polymer ?
#
loop_
_entity_poly.entity_id
_entity_poly.type
_entity_poly.pdbx_seq_one_letter_code
_entity_poly.pdbx_strand_id
1 'polypeptide(L)'
;MKFTKMHGIGNDYVYVNCFEETVENPSAVARYVSDRHFGIGSDGLILIKPSKIADCEMDMYNLDGSQGAMCGNGIRCVAKYAYDYGIVDKEHISVATKSGIKYLDLTVENEKVSKVKVNMGSPILTARQIPVVSEKEEVINEPLDVNGKIYYITAVSMGNPHAIVYMDDIDHLDIEKIGPAFENHVAFPDRVNTEFVEVIDEHTVKMRVWERGSGETLACGTGACAVAVASVLNGHVDGDSPVTVKLLGGDLQIFWNRQENLVYMTGPAATVFDGEIDVSFLK
;
A
#
# COMPACT_ATOMS: atom_id res chain seq x y z
N MET A 1 -17.02 3.64 21.58
CA MET A 1 -16.02 2.81 20.86
C MET A 1 -14.65 3.43 21.07
N LYS A 2 -13.74 2.68 21.67
CA LYS A 2 -12.33 3.07 21.80
C LYS A 2 -11.63 2.83 20.48
N PHE A 3 -10.69 3.69 20.12
CA PHE A 3 -9.93 3.58 18.88
C PHE A 3 -8.51 4.14 19.05
N THR A 4 -7.64 3.75 18.14
CA THR A 4 -6.30 4.33 17.96
C THR A 4 -6.19 4.89 16.55
N LYS A 5 -5.73 6.14 16.43
CA LYS A 5 -5.38 6.74 15.14
C LYS A 5 -3.94 6.39 14.81
N MET A 6 -3.70 5.78 13.64
CA MET A 6 -2.36 5.42 13.19
C MET A 6 -2.20 5.70 11.69
N HIS A 7 -0.95 5.78 11.22
CA HIS A 7 -0.63 5.87 9.80
C HIS A 7 0.65 5.09 9.45
N GLY A 8 0.68 4.58 8.20
CA GLY A 8 1.89 4.11 7.54
C GLY A 8 2.26 5.11 6.46
N ILE A 9 3.27 5.96 6.75
CA ILE A 9 3.76 7.01 5.84
C ILE A 9 2.64 7.87 5.21
N GLY A 10 1.76 8.42 6.06
CA GLY A 10 0.69 9.35 5.66
C GLY A 10 -0.64 8.70 5.28
N ASN A 11 -0.69 7.42 4.92
CA ASN A 11 -1.94 6.69 4.74
C ASN A 11 -2.50 6.31 6.11
N ASP A 12 -3.58 6.95 6.50
CA ASP A 12 -4.07 7.00 7.89
C ASP A 12 -5.43 6.31 8.08
N TYR A 13 -5.52 5.49 9.13
CA TYR A 13 -6.76 4.76 9.48
C TYR A 13 -7.13 4.96 10.95
N VAL A 14 -8.40 4.72 11.24
CA VAL A 14 -8.91 4.48 12.60
C VAL A 14 -8.82 2.98 12.88
N TYR A 15 -8.13 2.59 13.94
CA TYR A 15 -7.95 1.19 14.35
C TYR A 15 -8.80 0.88 15.57
N VAL A 16 -9.52 -0.24 15.55
CA VAL A 16 -10.34 -0.70 16.68
C VAL A 16 -9.90 -2.10 17.11
N ASN A 17 -9.59 -2.24 18.38
CA ASN A 17 -9.24 -3.52 19.00
C ASN A 17 -10.50 -4.35 19.27
N CYS A 18 -10.84 -5.26 18.38
CA CYS A 18 -11.99 -6.14 18.52
C CYS A 18 -11.75 -7.39 19.40
N PHE A 19 -10.64 -7.44 20.13
CA PHE A 19 -10.49 -8.33 21.29
C PHE A 19 -11.26 -7.76 22.50
N GLU A 20 -11.52 -6.44 22.51
CA GLU A 20 -12.19 -5.73 23.61
C GLU A 20 -13.48 -5.03 23.16
N GLU A 21 -13.57 -4.59 21.90
CA GLU A 21 -14.67 -3.82 21.34
C GLU A 21 -15.47 -4.65 20.32
N THR A 22 -16.75 -4.33 20.18
CA THR A 22 -17.61 -4.89 19.12
C THR A 22 -18.13 -3.79 18.22
N VAL A 23 -17.94 -3.95 16.91
CA VAL A 23 -18.43 -3.01 15.89
C VAL A 23 -19.52 -3.70 15.07
N GLU A 24 -20.79 -3.35 15.30
CA GLU A 24 -21.94 -4.03 14.69
C GLU A 24 -22.09 -3.73 13.21
N ASN A 25 -21.87 -2.47 12.79
CA ASN A 25 -22.00 -2.01 11.40
C ASN A 25 -20.72 -1.31 10.91
N PRO A 26 -19.64 -2.10 10.61
CA PRO A 26 -18.34 -1.52 10.27
C PRO A 26 -18.37 -0.56 9.07
N SER A 27 -19.21 -0.86 8.06
CA SER A 27 -19.36 -0.02 6.87
C SER A 27 -19.91 1.38 7.20
N ALA A 28 -20.93 1.47 8.05
CA ALA A 28 -21.48 2.76 8.50
C ALA A 28 -20.49 3.49 9.42
N VAL A 29 -19.84 2.76 10.32
CA VAL A 29 -18.81 3.33 11.21
C VAL A 29 -17.63 3.87 10.39
N ALA A 30 -17.16 3.14 9.38
CA ALA A 30 -16.07 3.58 8.51
C ALA A 30 -16.42 4.93 7.82
N ARG A 31 -17.60 5.05 7.23
CA ARG A 31 -18.04 6.32 6.62
C ARG A 31 -18.07 7.48 7.61
N TYR A 32 -18.57 7.22 8.82
CA TYR A 32 -18.70 8.25 9.85
C TYR A 32 -17.34 8.68 10.41
N VAL A 33 -16.50 7.73 10.83
CA VAL A 33 -15.21 8.06 11.48
C VAL A 33 -14.20 8.60 10.47
N SER A 34 -14.35 8.28 9.17
CA SER A 34 -13.43 8.75 8.12
C SER A 34 -13.68 10.18 7.67
N ASP A 35 -14.87 10.74 7.95
CA ASP A 35 -15.16 12.13 7.62
C ASP A 35 -14.19 13.07 8.36
N ARG A 36 -13.46 13.90 7.57
CA ARG A 36 -12.41 14.79 8.13
C ARG A 36 -12.96 16.03 8.80
N HIS A 37 -14.27 16.31 8.69
CA HIS A 37 -14.93 17.47 9.26
C HIS A 37 -15.88 17.10 10.40
N PHE A 38 -16.57 15.97 10.28
CA PHE A 38 -17.61 15.55 11.22
C PHE A 38 -17.30 14.28 11.98
N GLY A 39 -16.23 13.55 11.59
CA GLY A 39 -15.72 12.37 12.26
C GLY A 39 -14.34 12.58 12.87
N ILE A 40 -13.53 11.52 12.86
CA ILE A 40 -12.12 11.54 13.28
C ILE A 40 -11.23 12.03 12.14
N GLY A 41 -11.63 11.72 10.90
CA GLY A 41 -10.86 11.95 9.69
C GLY A 41 -9.84 10.85 9.44
N SER A 42 -9.99 10.10 8.35
CA SER A 42 -9.07 9.01 7.96
C SER A 42 -9.36 8.53 6.54
N ASP A 43 -8.49 7.66 6.02
CA ASP A 43 -8.70 6.95 4.77
C ASP A 43 -9.63 5.74 4.95
N GLY A 44 -9.97 5.39 6.20
CA GLY A 44 -10.89 4.31 6.50
C GLY A 44 -10.79 3.81 7.95
N LEU A 45 -11.39 2.63 8.16
CA LEU A 45 -11.45 1.91 9.43
C LEU A 45 -10.78 0.55 9.29
N ILE A 46 -9.96 0.17 10.27
CA ILE A 46 -9.39 -1.18 10.38
C ILE A 46 -9.79 -1.78 11.72
N LEU A 47 -10.41 -2.96 11.66
CA LEU A 47 -10.74 -3.76 12.82
C LEU A 47 -9.66 -4.82 13.02
N ILE A 48 -9.06 -4.85 14.21
CA ILE A 48 -8.09 -5.87 14.62
C ILE A 48 -8.86 -6.92 15.39
N LYS A 49 -9.09 -8.08 14.76
CA LYS A 49 -9.96 -9.14 15.28
C LYS A 49 -9.17 -10.36 15.76
N PRO A 50 -9.73 -11.15 16.70
CA PRO A 50 -9.23 -12.49 16.96
C PRO A 50 -9.30 -13.37 15.71
N SER A 51 -8.28 -14.22 15.50
CA SER A 51 -8.22 -15.18 14.39
C SER A 51 -8.06 -16.61 14.90
N LYS A 52 -8.57 -17.58 14.13
CA LYS A 52 -8.35 -19.01 14.39
C LYS A 52 -7.18 -19.59 13.61
N ILE A 53 -6.65 -18.83 12.65
CA ILE A 53 -5.65 -19.31 11.67
C ILE A 53 -4.39 -18.43 11.61
N ALA A 54 -4.40 -17.33 12.35
CA ALA A 54 -3.30 -16.37 12.43
C ALA A 54 -3.25 -15.75 13.84
N ASP A 55 -2.26 -14.94 14.14
CA ASP A 55 -2.14 -14.27 15.42
C ASP A 55 -3.25 -13.22 15.65
N CYS A 56 -3.64 -12.53 14.57
CA CYS A 56 -4.85 -11.70 14.54
C CYS A 56 -5.39 -11.62 13.10
N GLU A 57 -6.52 -10.95 12.93
CA GLU A 57 -7.15 -10.69 11.62
C GLU A 57 -7.28 -9.19 11.41
N MET A 58 -6.96 -8.75 10.19
CA MET A 58 -7.19 -7.40 9.70
C MET A 58 -8.45 -7.38 8.84
N ASP A 59 -9.48 -6.68 9.29
CA ASP A 59 -10.70 -6.44 8.52
C ASP A 59 -10.83 -4.93 8.26
N MET A 60 -10.65 -4.52 6.99
CA MET A 60 -10.53 -3.12 6.63
C MET A 60 -11.71 -2.61 5.80
N TYR A 61 -12.06 -1.37 6.03
CA TYR A 61 -13.11 -0.63 5.33
C TYR A 61 -12.56 0.71 4.86
N ASN A 62 -12.78 1.03 3.58
CA ASN A 62 -12.43 2.32 3.00
C ASN A 62 -13.35 3.44 3.55
N LEU A 63 -13.00 4.68 3.28
CA LEU A 63 -13.78 5.86 3.71
C LEU A 63 -15.23 5.86 3.19
N ASP A 64 -15.51 5.20 2.05
CA ASP A 64 -16.86 5.04 1.49
C ASP A 64 -17.66 3.89 2.12
N GLY A 65 -17.04 3.16 3.07
CA GLY A 65 -17.60 2.00 3.75
C GLY A 65 -17.48 0.69 2.97
N SER A 66 -16.86 0.69 1.79
CA SER A 66 -16.55 -0.54 1.06
C SER A 66 -15.46 -1.32 1.79
N GLN A 67 -15.57 -2.66 1.77
CA GLN A 67 -14.61 -3.52 2.43
C GLN A 67 -13.42 -3.80 1.51
N GLY A 68 -12.20 -3.45 1.93
CA GLY A 68 -10.96 -3.72 1.23
C GLY A 68 -10.43 -5.13 1.48
N ALA A 69 -9.57 -5.61 0.58
CA ALA A 69 -8.94 -6.92 0.72
C ALA A 69 -7.68 -6.89 1.62
N MET A 70 -6.84 -5.89 1.43
CA MET A 70 -5.61 -5.67 2.19
C MET A 70 -5.05 -4.28 1.86
N CYS A 71 -4.35 -3.66 2.83
CA CYS A 71 -3.58 -2.44 2.63
C CYS A 71 -2.19 -2.63 3.23
N GLY A 72 -1.15 -2.48 2.41
CA GLY A 72 0.25 -2.66 2.84
C GLY A 72 0.68 -1.68 3.94
N ASN A 73 0.16 -0.45 3.90
CA ASN A 73 0.40 0.56 4.94
C ASN A 73 -0.39 0.20 6.23
N GLY A 74 -1.66 -0.14 6.08
CA GLY A 74 -2.54 -0.50 7.18
C GLY A 74 -2.08 -1.75 7.93
N ILE A 75 -1.59 -2.78 7.25
CA ILE A 75 -1.16 -4.01 7.91
C ILE A 75 0.10 -3.80 8.78
N ARG A 76 1.00 -2.85 8.41
CA ARG A 76 2.14 -2.49 9.26
C ARG A 76 1.67 -1.87 10.58
N CYS A 77 0.62 -1.03 10.53
CA CYS A 77 0.01 -0.47 11.73
C CYS A 77 -0.70 -1.54 12.56
N VAL A 78 -1.41 -2.51 11.94
CA VAL A 78 -1.99 -3.67 12.64
C VAL A 78 -0.91 -4.43 13.41
N ALA A 79 0.21 -4.72 12.77
CA ALA A 79 1.33 -5.44 13.35
C ALA A 79 1.95 -4.68 14.54
N LYS A 80 2.19 -3.36 14.34
CA LYS A 80 2.66 -2.50 15.43
C LYS A 80 1.67 -2.44 16.58
N TYR A 81 0.38 -2.28 16.28
CA TYR A 81 -0.67 -2.26 17.30
C TYR A 81 -0.68 -3.56 18.10
N ALA A 82 -0.69 -4.71 17.40
CA ALA A 82 -0.76 -6.02 18.03
C ALA A 82 0.38 -6.25 19.03
N TYR A 83 1.60 -5.83 18.69
CA TYR A 83 2.75 -5.93 19.59
C TYR A 83 2.70 -4.86 20.70
N ASP A 84 2.57 -3.59 20.34
CA ASP A 84 2.68 -2.46 21.27
C ASP A 84 1.59 -2.44 22.34
N TYR A 85 0.41 -3.02 22.05
CA TYR A 85 -0.74 -3.13 22.97
C TYR A 85 -0.92 -4.54 23.56
N GLY A 86 0.07 -5.43 23.35
CA GLY A 86 0.14 -6.73 24.04
C GLY A 86 -0.84 -7.80 23.55
N ILE A 87 -1.34 -7.69 22.32
CA ILE A 87 -2.10 -8.80 21.68
C ILE A 87 -1.16 -9.96 21.34
N VAL A 88 0.09 -9.63 20.93
CA VAL A 88 1.16 -10.59 20.66
C VAL A 88 2.43 -10.18 21.42
N ASP A 89 3.30 -11.17 21.71
CA ASP A 89 4.57 -10.99 22.44
C ASP A 89 5.80 -11.46 21.66
N LYS A 90 5.67 -11.60 20.34
CA LYS A 90 6.71 -12.12 19.43
C LYS A 90 6.93 -11.19 18.24
N GLU A 91 8.13 -11.22 17.67
CA GLU A 91 8.53 -10.36 16.54
C GLU A 91 8.18 -10.93 15.16
N HIS A 92 7.86 -12.23 15.07
CA HIS A 92 7.39 -12.88 13.84
C HIS A 92 5.92 -13.18 14.00
N ILE A 93 5.06 -12.46 13.28
CA ILE A 93 3.61 -12.59 13.40
C ILE A 93 2.95 -12.91 12.07
N SER A 94 1.75 -13.43 12.17
CA SER A 94 0.86 -13.68 11.05
C SER A 94 -0.43 -12.89 11.20
N VAL A 95 -0.91 -12.29 10.10
CA VAL A 95 -2.16 -11.54 10.07
C VAL A 95 -3.04 -12.11 8.99
N ALA A 96 -4.23 -12.60 9.36
CA ALA A 96 -5.23 -13.02 8.39
C ALA A 96 -5.84 -11.79 7.71
N THR A 97 -5.98 -11.83 6.39
CA THR A 97 -6.62 -10.81 5.57
C THR A 97 -7.53 -11.46 4.55
N LYS A 98 -8.37 -10.70 3.85
CA LYS A 98 -9.16 -11.24 2.73
C LYS A 98 -8.30 -11.73 1.56
N SER A 99 -7.07 -11.21 1.41
CA SER A 99 -6.11 -11.69 0.41
C SER A 99 -5.17 -12.80 0.92
N GLY A 100 -5.56 -13.49 1.99
CA GLY A 100 -4.80 -14.58 2.60
C GLY A 100 -4.01 -14.14 3.83
N ILE A 101 -3.26 -15.08 4.41
CA ILE A 101 -2.41 -14.83 5.58
C ILE A 101 -1.16 -14.11 5.11
N LYS A 102 -0.81 -13.02 5.82
CA LYS A 102 0.44 -12.28 5.63
C LYS A 102 1.37 -12.55 6.81
N TYR A 103 2.64 -12.72 6.50
CA TYR A 103 3.70 -12.92 7.48
C TYR A 103 4.52 -11.64 7.58
N LEU A 104 4.78 -11.20 8.81
CA LEU A 104 5.41 -9.93 9.11
C LEU A 104 6.53 -10.13 10.13
N ASP A 105 7.65 -9.45 9.88
CA ASP A 105 8.78 -9.38 10.81
C ASP A 105 8.81 -7.98 11.42
N LEU A 106 8.83 -7.89 12.76
CA LEU A 106 8.83 -6.65 13.50
C LEU A 106 10.25 -6.29 13.93
N THR A 107 10.65 -5.04 13.74
CA THR A 107 11.84 -4.48 14.35
C THR A 107 11.40 -3.73 15.61
N VAL A 108 11.86 -4.20 16.77
CA VAL A 108 11.49 -3.63 18.08
C VAL A 108 12.66 -2.81 18.61
N GLU A 109 12.39 -1.56 18.98
CA GLU A 109 13.31 -0.64 19.60
C GLU A 109 12.62 0.01 20.81
N ASN A 110 13.28 0.00 21.96
CA ASN A 110 12.72 0.54 23.22
C ASN A 110 11.31 0.00 23.53
N GLU A 111 11.13 -1.31 23.41
CA GLU A 111 9.88 -2.04 23.67
C GLU A 111 8.69 -1.64 22.75
N LYS A 112 8.97 -0.97 21.64
CA LYS A 112 7.98 -0.55 20.63
C LYS A 112 8.43 -0.93 19.23
N VAL A 113 7.48 -1.26 18.37
CA VAL A 113 7.76 -1.55 16.98
C VAL A 113 8.16 -0.26 16.24
N SER A 114 9.35 -0.24 15.67
CA SER A 114 9.89 0.88 14.88
C SER A 114 9.66 0.68 13.38
N LYS A 115 9.82 -0.56 12.89
CA LYS A 115 9.62 -0.93 11.47
C LYS A 115 8.93 -2.28 11.37
N VAL A 116 8.25 -2.49 10.25
CA VAL A 116 7.59 -3.75 9.93
C VAL A 116 7.96 -4.16 8.51
N LYS A 117 8.49 -5.39 8.37
CA LYS A 117 8.74 -6.03 7.08
C LYS A 117 7.56 -6.94 6.75
N VAL A 118 6.99 -6.76 5.58
CA VAL A 118 5.80 -7.48 5.10
C VAL A 118 6.18 -8.29 3.86
N ASN A 119 5.83 -9.58 3.83
CA ASN A 119 5.87 -10.37 2.60
C ASN A 119 4.66 -9.96 1.74
N MET A 120 4.94 -9.25 0.64
CA MET A 120 3.92 -8.74 -0.28
C MET A 120 3.49 -9.77 -1.34
N GLY A 121 4.19 -10.91 -1.42
CA GLY A 121 3.96 -11.96 -2.41
C GLY A 121 4.77 -11.77 -3.68
N SER A 122 4.42 -12.52 -4.71
CA SER A 122 5.13 -12.51 -5.99
C SER A 122 4.62 -11.43 -6.93
N PRO A 123 5.51 -10.72 -7.64
CA PRO A 123 5.08 -9.81 -8.69
C PRO A 123 4.58 -10.60 -9.90
N ILE A 124 3.56 -10.10 -10.56
CA ILE A 124 3.04 -10.64 -11.82
C ILE A 124 3.53 -9.74 -12.96
N LEU A 125 4.25 -10.32 -13.92
CA LEU A 125 4.84 -9.61 -15.06
C LEU A 125 4.11 -9.93 -16.38
N THR A 126 3.37 -11.04 -16.44
CA THR A 126 2.62 -11.44 -17.63
C THR A 126 1.53 -10.43 -17.94
N ALA A 127 1.63 -9.79 -19.10
CA ALA A 127 0.78 -8.68 -19.54
C ALA A 127 -0.74 -8.95 -19.36
N ARG A 128 -1.21 -10.10 -19.83
CA ARG A 128 -2.65 -10.49 -19.71
C ARG A 128 -3.14 -10.70 -18.26
N GLN A 129 -2.23 -10.93 -17.31
CA GLN A 129 -2.56 -11.13 -15.89
C GLN A 129 -2.49 -9.85 -15.08
N ILE A 130 -1.83 -8.80 -15.59
CA ILE A 130 -1.72 -7.48 -14.92
C ILE A 130 -3.09 -6.80 -14.81
N PRO A 131 -4.07 -6.69 -15.74
CA PRO A 131 -4.12 -6.87 -17.19
C PRO A 131 -3.66 -5.61 -17.96
N VAL A 132 -2.84 -5.82 -18.96
CA VAL A 132 -2.47 -4.79 -19.93
C VAL A 132 -2.54 -5.37 -21.35
N VAL A 133 -3.10 -4.61 -22.30
CA VAL A 133 -3.20 -5.00 -23.70
C VAL A 133 -1.83 -4.80 -24.36
N SER A 134 -1.19 -5.91 -24.71
CA SER A 134 0.13 -5.92 -25.37
C SER A 134 0.27 -7.16 -26.24
N GLU A 135 1.03 -7.05 -27.33
CA GLU A 135 1.47 -8.19 -28.14
C GLU A 135 2.64 -8.96 -27.48
N LYS A 136 3.32 -8.34 -26.51
CA LYS A 136 4.43 -8.93 -25.76
C LYS A 136 3.92 -9.67 -24.52
N GLU A 137 4.64 -10.69 -24.10
CA GLU A 137 4.32 -11.44 -22.88
C GLU A 137 4.52 -10.59 -21.62
N GLU A 138 5.59 -9.76 -21.63
CA GLU A 138 5.91 -8.80 -20.56
C GLU A 138 6.03 -7.40 -21.16
N VAL A 139 5.59 -6.40 -20.41
CA VAL A 139 5.65 -4.98 -20.82
C VAL A 139 6.78 -4.33 -20.01
N ILE A 140 7.98 -4.30 -20.61
CA ILE A 140 9.18 -3.72 -19.99
C ILE A 140 9.73 -2.66 -20.93
N ASN A 141 9.74 -1.40 -20.49
CA ASN A 141 10.20 -0.25 -21.27
C ASN A 141 9.53 -0.15 -22.65
N GLU A 142 8.22 -0.34 -22.70
CA GLU A 142 7.44 -0.34 -23.94
C GLU A 142 6.79 1.03 -24.20
N PRO A 143 6.72 1.49 -25.47
CA PRO A 143 6.10 2.76 -25.79
C PRO A 143 4.58 2.73 -25.59
N LEU A 144 4.05 3.79 -25.01
CA LEU A 144 2.62 4.06 -24.84
C LEU A 144 2.32 5.49 -25.28
N ASP A 145 1.40 5.67 -26.21
CA ASP A 145 0.95 7.00 -26.63
C ASP A 145 -0.14 7.52 -25.68
N VAL A 146 0.21 8.50 -24.87
CA VAL A 146 -0.74 9.17 -23.96
C VAL A 146 -0.92 10.61 -24.44
N ASN A 147 -2.10 10.91 -24.99
CA ASN A 147 -2.46 12.23 -25.50
C ASN A 147 -1.50 12.78 -26.58
N GLY A 148 -0.98 11.89 -27.47
CA GLY A 148 -0.08 12.26 -28.55
C GLY A 148 1.40 12.42 -28.13
N LYS A 149 1.73 12.05 -26.90
CA LYS A 149 3.11 11.97 -26.43
C LYS A 149 3.46 10.52 -26.07
N ILE A 150 4.60 10.06 -26.58
CA ILE A 150 5.10 8.71 -26.28
C ILE A 150 5.79 8.71 -24.92
N TYR A 151 5.33 7.82 -24.05
CA TYR A 151 5.97 7.46 -22.79
C TYR A 151 6.42 6.01 -22.86
N TYR A 152 7.48 5.66 -22.15
CA TYR A 152 7.92 4.29 -22.01
C TYR A 152 7.47 3.77 -20.65
N ILE A 153 6.78 2.63 -20.64
CA ILE A 153 6.19 2.06 -19.44
C ILE A 153 6.74 0.66 -19.15
N THR A 154 6.80 0.33 -17.88
CA THR A 154 6.93 -1.05 -17.41
C THR A 154 5.69 -1.39 -16.58
N ALA A 155 5.03 -2.50 -16.91
CA ALA A 155 3.82 -2.91 -16.22
C ALA A 155 4.11 -4.05 -15.23
N VAL A 156 3.62 -3.90 -14.00
CA VAL A 156 3.75 -4.90 -12.92
C VAL A 156 2.43 -4.98 -12.16
N SER A 157 2.03 -6.19 -11.73
CA SER A 157 0.94 -6.33 -10.77
C SER A 157 1.45 -6.88 -9.44
N MET A 158 1.05 -6.23 -8.36
CA MET A 158 1.20 -6.69 -6.97
C MET A 158 -0.15 -7.13 -6.37
N GLY A 159 -1.04 -7.67 -7.24
CA GLY A 159 -2.44 -7.96 -6.95
C GLY A 159 -3.39 -6.88 -7.45
N ASN A 160 -2.85 -5.76 -7.89
CA ASN A 160 -3.49 -4.67 -8.61
C ASN A 160 -2.51 -4.14 -9.69
N PRO A 161 -3.02 -3.58 -10.81
CA PRO A 161 -2.18 -3.15 -11.93
C PRO A 161 -1.43 -1.86 -11.65
N HIS A 162 -0.14 -1.83 -12.00
CA HIS A 162 0.74 -0.66 -11.93
C HIS A 162 1.45 -0.43 -13.27
N ALA A 163 1.54 0.83 -13.70
CA ALA A 163 2.32 1.29 -14.84
C ALA A 163 3.41 2.26 -14.37
N ILE A 164 4.66 1.86 -14.52
CA ILE A 164 5.81 2.62 -14.07
C ILE A 164 6.39 3.43 -15.23
N VAL A 165 6.53 4.74 -15.04
CA VAL A 165 7.03 5.71 -16.02
C VAL A 165 8.23 6.43 -15.45
N TYR A 166 9.41 6.29 -16.07
CA TYR A 166 10.62 6.98 -15.63
C TYR A 166 10.72 8.37 -16.24
N MET A 167 11.07 9.35 -15.41
CA MET A 167 11.19 10.78 -15.77
C MET A 167 12.33 11.44 -14.99
N ASP A 168 12.90 12.52 -15.51
CA ASP A 168 14.03 13.23 -14.88
C ASP A 168 13.58 14.22 -13.77
N ASP A 169 12.34 14.66 -13.78
CA ASP A 169 11.79 15.67 -12.82
C ASP A 169 10.33 15.38 -12.56
N ILE A 170 10.06 14.68 -11.45
CA ILE A 170 8.70 14.35 -11.03
C ILE A 170 8.11 15.41 -10.08
N ASP A 171 8.93 16.27 -9.47
CA ASP A 171 8.46 17.28 -8.53
C ASP A 171 7.61 18.35 -9.21
N HIS A 172 7.96 18.71 -10.44
CA HIS A 172 7.24 19.69 -11.23
C HIS A 172 6.19 19.07 -12.18
N LEU A 173 5.96 17.76 -12.08
CA LEU A 173 4.94 17.08 -12.89
C LEU A 173 3.54 17.53 -12.47
N ASP A 174 2.74 17.99 -13.43
CA ASP A 174 1.30 18.23 -13.27
C ASP A 174 0.55 16.88 -13.32
N ILE A 175 0.61 16.15 -12.19
CA ILE A 175 0.08 14.78 -12.08
C ILE A 175 -1.45 14.76 -12.18
N GLU A 176 -2.12 15.80 -11.70
CA GLU A 176 -3.59 15.96 -11.80
C GLU A 176 -4.05 16.02 -13.26
N LYS A 177 -3.21 16.55 -14.14
CA LYS A 177 -3.51 16.65 -15.56
C LYS A 177 -3.20 15.36 -16.31
N ILE A 178 -2.09 14.69 -15.99
CA ILE A 178 -1.63 13.52 -16.77
C ILE A 178 -2.15 12.20 -16.19
N GLY A 179 -2.32 12.09 -14.89
CA GLY A 179 -2.73 10.87 -14.19
C GLY A 179 -4.01 10.25 -14.73
N PRO A 180 -5.11 11.04 -14.91
CA PRO A 180 -6.36 10.52 -15.47
C PRO A 180 -6.22 9.92 -16.88
N ALA A 181 -5.28 10.43 -17.69
CA ALA A 181 -5.06 9.93 -19.05
C ALA A 181 -4.36 8.55 -19.05
N PHE A 182 -3.47 8.31 -18.09
CA PHE A 182 -2.90 6.97 -17.87
C PHE A 182 -3.91 6.02 -17.25
N GLU A 183 -4.59 6.44 -16.16
CA GLU A 183 -5.57 5.62 -15.45
C GLU A 183 -6.61 5.01 -16.37
N ASN A 184 -7.12 5.83 -17.31
CA ASN A 184 -8.22 5.44 -18.22
C ASN A 184 -7.71 5.07 -19.63
N HIS A 185 -6.43 4.82 -19.80
CA HIS A 185 -5.86 4.49 -21.10
C HIS A 185 -6.39 3.14 -21.60
N VAL A 186 -6.68 3.03 -22.90
CA VAL A 186 -7.26 1.84 -23.53
C VAL A 186 -6.41 0.57 -23.40
N ALA A 187 -5.10 0.73 -23.18
CA ALA A 187 -4.20 -0.39 -22.90
C ALA A 187 -4.47 -1.05 -21.53
N PHE A 188 -5.21 -0.40 -20.63
CA PHE A 188 -5.51 -0.91 -19.29
C PHE A 188 -7.04 -1.07 -19.11
N PRO A 189 -7.62 -2.21 -19.50
CA PRO A 189 -9.09 -2.41 -19.48
C PRO A 189 -9.70 -2.29 -18.08
N ASP A 190 -8.95 -2.61 -17.03
CA ASP A 190 -9.37 -2.49 -15.63
C ASP A 190 -8.85 -1.21 -14.96
N ARG A 191 -8.42 -0.23 -15.76
CA ARG A 191 -7.68 0.95 -15.32
C ARG A 191 -6.36 0.59 -14.62
N VAL A 192 -5.55 1.55 -14.24
CA VAL A 192 -4.20 1.33 -13.71
C VAL A 192 -3.82 2.38 -12.69
N ASN A 193 -3.00 2.00 -11.69
CA ASN A 193 -2.24 2.94 -10.90
C ASN A 193 -0.99 3.31 -11.71
N THR A 194 -0.61 4.57 -11.73
CA THR A 194 0.57 5.02 -12.48
C THR A 194 1.57 5.66 -11.54
N GLU A 195 2.78 5.10 -11.53
CA GLU A 195 3.90 5.60 -10.76
C GLU A 195 4.86 6.35 -11.68
N PHE A 196 5.02 7.65 -11.44
CA PHE A 196 6.03 8.49 -12.08
C PHE A 196 7.29 8.47 -11.23
N VAL A 197 8.41 8.03 -11.82
CA VAL A 197 9.62 7.64 -11.08
C VAL A 197 10.83 8.40 -11.58
N GLU A 198 11.58 8.96 -10.63
CA GLU A 198 12.90 9.54 -10.82
C GLU A 198 13.96 8.64 -10.18
N VAL A 199 14.96 8.25 -10.96
CA VAL A 199 16.09 7.45 -10.47
C VAL A 199 17.11 8.38 -9.82
N ILE A 200 17.36 8.20 -8.52
CA ILE A 200 18.29 9.05 -7.77
C ILE A 200 19.70 8.47 -7.79
N ASP A 201 19.81 7.17 -7.49
CA ASP A 201 21.04 6.42 -7.53
C ASP A 201 20.77 4.91 -7.68
N GLU A 202 21.81 4.08 -7.64
CA GLU A 202 21.74 2.62 -7.83
C GLU A 202 20.96 1.87 -6.73
N HIS A 203 20.54 2.56 -5.65
CA HIS A 203 19.78 1.99 -4.54
C HIS A 203 18.54 2.79 -4.18
N THR A 204 18.31 3.93 -4.86
CA THR A 204 17.27 4.88 -4.48
C THR A 204 16.50 5.39 -5.68
N VAL A 205 15.18 5.29 -5.59
CA VAL A 205 14.25 5.93 -6.53
C VAL A 205 13.25 6.79 -5.77
N LYS A 206 12.72 7.83 -6.43
CA LYS A 206 11.66 8.68 -5.93
C LYS A 206 10.44 8.50 -6.79
N MET A 207 9.25 8.45 -6.20
CA MET A 207 8.01 8.28 -6.94
C MET A 207 6.91 9.23 -6.50
N ARG A 208 6.06 9.57 -7.46
CA ARG A 208 4.71 10.10 -7.23
C ARG A 208 3.73 9.15 -7.88
N VAL A 209 2.57 8.95 -7.28
CA VAL A 209 1.59 7.97 -7.76
C VAL A 209 0.23 8.62 -8.01
N TRP A 210 -0.36 8.26 -9.14
CA TRP A 210 -1.78 8.46 -9.41
C TRP A 210 -2.49 7.12 -9.21
N GLU A 211 -3.23 7.01 -8.12
CA GLU A 211 -3.95 5.77 -7.79
C GLU A 211 -5.32 5.70 -8.48
N ARG A 212 -5.64 4.55 -9.00
CA ARG A 212 -6.89 4.21 -9.65
C ARG A 212 -8.10 4.52 -8.76
N GLY A 213 -8.90 5.52 -9.15
CA GLY A 213 -10.08 5.94 -8.44
C GLY A 213 -9.86 6.86 -7.23
N SER A 214 -8.59 7.19 -6.90
CA SER A 214 -8.26 8.00 -5.73
C SER A 214 -7.48 9.28 -6.06
N GLY A 215 -6.82 9.32 -7.23
CA GLY A 215 -5.96 10.44 -7.58
C GLY A 215 -4.56 10.34 -6.96
N GLU A 216 -3.86 11.46 -6.82
CA GLU A 216 -2.55 11.48 -6.16
C GLU A 216 -2.69 11.18 -4.67
N THR A 217 -1.88 10.24 -4.16
CA THR A 217 -1.84 9.86 -2.75
C THR A 217 -0.44 10.01 -2.18
N LEU A 218 -0.35 10.10 -0.84
CA LEU A 218 0.94 10.23 -0.15
C LEU A 218 1.74 8.93 -0.16
N ALA A 219 1.07 7.77 -0.28
CA ALA A 219 1.72 6.48 -0.11
C ALA A 219 0.92 5.32 -0.73
N CYS A 220 1.50 4.69 -1.74
CA CYS A 220 1.01 3.43 -2.31
C CYS A 220 2.05 2.31 -2.09
N GLY A 221 1.77 1.39 -1.15
CA GLY A 221 2.70 0.31 -0.81
C GLY A 221 2.90 -0.70 -1.95
N THR A 222 1.84 -1.08 -2.66
CA THR A 222 1.92 -1.96 -3.84
C THR A 222 2.60 -1.26 -5.00
N GLY A 223 2.36 0.05 -5.18
CA GLY A 223 3.06 0.87 -6.16
C GLY A 223 4.56 0.92 -5.90
N ALA A 224 4.98 1.14 -4.65
CA ALA A 224 6.40 1.11 -4.28
C ALA A 224 7.05 -0.25 -4.58
N CYS A 225 6.35 -1.36 -4.30
CA CYS A 225 6.81 -2.70 -4.67
C CYS A 225 6.95 -2.87 -6.19
N ALA A 226 5.95 -2.42 -6.97
CA ALA A 226 5.98 -2.47 -8.42
C ALA A 226 7.11 -1.62 -9.01
N VAL A 227 7.36 -0.43 -8.45
CA VAL A 227 8.46 0.47 -8.82
C VAL A 227 9.81 -0.20 -8.60
N ALA A 228 10.06 -0.82 -7.44
CA ALA A 228 11.33 -1.49 -7.18
C ALA A 228 11.55 -2.67 -8.16
N VAL A 229 10.51 -3.50 -8.39
CA VAL A 229 10.57 -4.60 -9.36
C VAL A 229 10.88 -4.07 -10.76
N ALA A 230 10.16 -3.05 -11.22
CA ALA A 230 10.37 -2.42 -12.53
C ALA A 230 11.77 -1.82 -12.65
N SER A 231 12.27 -1.17 -11.59
CA SER A 231 13.61 -0.56 -11.59
C SER A 231 14.73 -1.60 -11.72
N VAL A 232 14.57 -2.76 -11.07
CA VAL A 232 15.49 -3.91 -11.24
C VAL A 232 15.41 -4.47 -12.66
N LEU A 233 14.19 -4.66 -13.21
CA LEU A 233 14.00 -5.18 -14.57
C LEU A 233 14.61 -4.28 -15.64
N ASN A 234 14.55 -2.96 -15.45
CA ASN A 234 15.14 -1.98 -16.38
C ASN A 234 16.63 -1.70 -16.12
N GLY A 235 17.23 -2.30 -15.09
CA GLY A 235 18.64 -2.08 -14.74
C GLY A 235 18.93 -0.68 -14.19
N HIS A 236 17.94 0.00 -13.64
CA HIS A 236 18.10 1.32 -13.04
C HIS A 236 18.65 1.25 -11.60
N VAL A 237 18.43 0.13 -10.92
CA VAL A 237 18.91 -0.11 -9.55
C VAL A 237 19.53 -1.49 -9.44
N ASP A 238 20.41 -1.65 -8.45
CA ASP A 238 20.94 -2.95 -8.05
C ASP A 238 19.83 -3.81 -7.42
N GLY A 239 19.63 -5.03 -7.92
CA GLY A 239 18.61 -5.95 -7.42
C GLY A 239 19.08 -6.88 -6.30
N ASP A 240 20.34 -6.81 -5.88
CA ASP A 240 20.92 -7.68 -4.87
C ASP A 240 20.78 -7.12 -3.43
N SER A 241 20.35 -5.87 -3.31
CA SER A 241 20.08 -5.15 -2.05
C SER A 241 18.70 -4.48 -2.04
N PRO A 242 18.16 -4.11 -0.85
CA PRO A 242 16.91 -3.38 -0.77
C PRO A 242 16.98 -2.02 -1.46
N VAL A 243 15.97 -1.72 -2.27
CA VAL A 243 15.79 -0.43 -2.94
C VAL A 243 15.00 0.51 -2.03
N THR A 244 15.52 1.70 -1.79
CA THR A 244 14.80 2.77 -1.11
C THR A 244 13.87 3.46 -2.11
N VAL A 245 12.58 3.37 -1.87
CA VAL A 245 11.55 4.07 -2.63
C VAL A 245 11.06 5.26 -1.80
N LYS A 246 11.36 6.48 -2.26
CA LYS A 246 10.92 7.73 -1.62
C LYS A 246 9.54 8.11 -2.16
N LEU A 247 8.55 8.21 -1.27
CA LEU A 247 7.19 8.66 -1.55
C LEU A 247 6.94 10.01 -0.88
N LEU A 248 5.85 10.68 -1.22
CA LEU A 248 5.47 11.94 -0.58
C LEU A 248 5.29 11.82 0.94
N GLY A 249 4.77 10.69 1.40
CA GLY A 249 4.51 10.43 2.83
C GLY A 249 5.71 9.86 3.61
N GLY A 250 6.79 9.46 2.93
CA GLY A 250 7.99 8.87 3.55
C GLY A 250 8.60 7.73 2.73
N ASP A 251 9.64 7.12 3.27
CA ASP A 251 10.45 6.12 2.58
C ASP A 251 10.01 4.69 2.92
N LEU A 252 10.07 3.83 1.91
CA LEU A 252 9.93 2.38 2.04
C LEU A 252 11.20 1.70 1.51
N GLN A 253 11.60 0.61 2.13
CA GLN A 253 12.64 -0.27 1.61
C GLN A 253 11.99 -1.50 0.99
N ILE A 254 12.25 -1.74 -0.28
CA ILE A 254 11.68 -2.85 -1.03
C ILE A 254 12.80 -3.77 -1.48
N PHE A 255 12.62 -5.06 -1.23
CA PHE A 255 13.55 -6.09 -1.70
C PHE A 255 12.81 -7.16 -2.48
N TRP A 256 13.19 -7.34 -3.74
CA TRP A 256 12.70 -8.44 -4.57
C TRP A 256 13.68 -9.61 -4.52
N ASN A 257 13.38 -10.62 -3.71
CA ASN A 257 14.10 -11.88 -3.74
C ASN A 257 13.76 -12.64 -5.02
N ARG A 258 14.63 -12.53 -6.04
CA ARG A 258 14.41 -13.15 -7.36
C ARG A 258 14.44 -14.67 -7.35
N GLN A 259 15.15 -15.28 -6.38
CA GLN A 259 15.25 -16.75 -6.27
C GLN A 259 13.92 -17.34 -5.79
N GLU A 260 13.27 -16.71 -4.82
CA GLU A 260 11.97 -17.10 -4.28
C GLU A 260 10.82 -16.47 -5.04
N ASN A 261 11.11 -15.50 -5.90
CA ASN A 261 10.14 -14.61 -6.56
C ASN A 261 9.18 -13.94 -5.57
N LEU A 262 9.70 -13.44 -4.45
CA LEU A 262 8.93 -12.76 -3.41
C LEU A 262 9.42 -11.31 -3.22
N VAL A 263 8.46 -10.40 -3.06
CA VAL A 263 8.73 -8.99 -2.75
C VAL A 263 8.49 -8.75 -1.27
N TYR A 264 9.47 -8.16 -0.61
CA TYR A 264 9.39 -7.75 0.78
C TYR A 264 9.38 -6.22 0.87
N MET A 265 8.44 -5.68 1.64
CA MET A 265 8.32 -4.25 1.89
C MET A 265 8.58 -3.96 3.36
N THR A 266 9.56 -3.12 3.67
CA THR A 266 9.87 -2.68 5.02
C THR A 266 9.58 -1.18 5.15
N GLY A 267 8.84 -0.80 6.18
CA GLY A 267 8.53 0.59 6.43
C GLY A 267 8.06 0.85 7.87
N PRO A 268 7.97 2.12 8.27
CA PRO A 268 7.50 2.50 9.58
C PRO A 268 5.98 2.37 9.69
N ALA A 269 5.52 2.36 10.95
CA ALA A 269 4.14 2.58 11.34
C ALA A 269 4.14 3.50 12.56
N ALA A 270 3.20 4.45 12.61
CA ALA A 270 3.14 5.44 13.68
C ALA A 270 1.76 5.47 14.35
N THR A 271 1.76 5.45 15.67
CA THR A 271 0.59 5.80 16.48
C THR A 271 0.52 7.32 16.60
N VAL A 272 -0.65 7.89 16.35
CA VAL A 272 -0.87 9.35 16.47
C VAL A 272 -1.50 9.67 17.81
N PHE A 273 -2.65 9.04 18.13
CA PHE A 273 -3.33 9.18 19.42
C PHE A 273 -4.35 8.06 19.64
N ASP A 274 -4.72 7.85 20.88
CA ASP A 274 -5.86 7.05 21.31
C ASP A 274 -7.06 7.95 21.63
N GLY A 275 -8.27 7.45 21.39
CA GLY A 275 -9.49 8.21 21.65
C GLY A 275 -10.71 7.33 21.85
N GLU A 276 -11.83 7.99 22.14
CA GLU A 276 -13.14 7.36 22.25
C GLU A 276 -14.19 8.18 21.50
N ILE A 277 -15.09 7.50 20.78
CA ILE A 277 -16.16 8.12 20.00
C ILE A 277 -17.47 7.35 20.19
N ASP A 278 -18.58 8.07 20.29
CA ASP A 278 -19.91 7.47 20.31
C ASP A 278 -20.34 7.09 18.90
N VAL A 279 -20.58 5.81 18.66
CA VAL A 279 -21.08 5.23 17.41
C VAL A 279 -22.39 4.44 17.65
N SER A 280 -23.00 4.54 18.82
CA SER A 280 -24.17 3.75 19.21
C SER A 280 -25.41 4.01 18.33
N PHE A 281 -25.45 5.14 17.65
CA PHE A 281 -26.52 5.53 16.73
C PHE A 281 -26.34 4.97 15.29
N LEU A 282 -25.23 4.28 15.00
CA LEU A 282 -24.92 3.69 13.69
C LEU A 282 -25.27 2.19 13.60
N LYS A 283 -26.23 1.74 14.41
CA LYS A 283 -26.67 0.33 14.46
C LYS A 283 -27.38 -0.12 13.19
#